data_0a6b129aa2d4483f7ead2ab3288cdb10
#
_entry.id   0a6b129aa2d4483f7ead2ab3288cdb10
#
_cell.length_a   1.000
_cell.length_b   1.000
_cell.length_c   1.000
_cell.angle_alpha   90.00
_cell.angle_beta   90.00
_cell.angle_gamma   90.00
#
_symmetry.space_group_name_H-M   'P 1'
#
loop_
_entity.id
_entity.type
_entity.pdbx_description
1 polymer ?
#
loop_
_entity_poly.entity_id
_entity_poly.type
_entity_poly.pdbx_seq_one_letter_code
_entity_poly.pdbx_strand_id
1 'polypeptide(L)'
;TRYQDERRPSGEAAERAAHAELATAATLRLTDEEYQEDAEIAHLGKKIYLWLEDPDLDISGERDKALIRVRTGSGEDETLEVEETLSHSGIFSGSFPLKSSTQPAPGNSQGEVECFFGDALTVGYLDNVIHTAEGEPIITVGLPVAVGTDGIMSAFSKVYKNEDLAIQTQFHIAESYFELFKSHLKLEQEEEALANLSLGRRVLREVKEDYPHPRYAPRIAYLLGQFAQELKEWDEAIAAYKSIVRGYPEHKLAPDAQYKLGQCYEQAAQLDEALESYVTLAATYPKSPLIANVMLRINEHFYNKEDYPVAASVGVKFLEKFPNHEWTPKMGFRIGQCHYKDESYEKAGTAFDEFVKRFPEEELTA
;
A
#
# COMPACT_ATOMS: atom_id res chain seq x y z
N THR A 1 38.77 31.68 13.09
CA THR A 1 40.20 31.50 13.45
C THR A 1 40.97 32.71 12.99
N ARG A 2 41.54 33.50 13.95
CA ARG A 2 42.40 34.62 13.59
C ARG A 2 43.76 34.07 13.14
N TYR A 3 44.13 34.41 11.89
CA TYR A 3 45.44 34.07 11.34
C TYR A 3 46.29 35.35 11.28
N GLN A 4 47.45 35.35 11.87
CA GLN A 4 48.46 36.43 11.73
C GLN A 4 49.42 36.05 10.61
N ASP A 5 49.43 36.83 9.54
CA ASP A 5 50.39 36.69 8.47
C ASP A 5 51.66 37.50 8.78
N GLU A 6 52.71 36.81 9.28
CA GLU A 6 53.99 37.39 9.69
C GLU A 6 54.96 37.74 8.53
N ARG A 7 54.52 37.64 7.25
CA ARG A 7 55.38 37.73 6.07
C ARG A 7 55.14 39.00 5.19
N ARG A 8 54.91 40.13 5.77
CA ARG A 8 54.92 41.38 4.96
C ARG A 8 56.23 42.17 5.15
N PRO A 9 56.81 42.67 4.06
CA PRO A 9 58.10 43.43 4.10
C PRO A 9 58.03 44.74 4.86
N SER A 10 56.84 45.19 5.28
CA SER A 10 56.64 46.50 5.96
C SER A 10 56.56 46.41 7.50
N GLY A 11 56.70 45.22 8.09
CA GLY A 11 56.72 45.05 9.55
C GLY A 11 55.42 45.30 10.28
N GLU A 12 54.31 45.60 9.59
CA GLU A 12 52.99 45.71 10.17
C GLU A 12 52.22 44.38 10.00
N ALA A 13 51.87 43.76 11.09
CA ALA A 13 51.03 42.58 11.13
C ALA A 13 49.60 42.96 10.65
N ALA A 14 49.23 42.48 9.50
CA ALA A 14 47.83 42.59 9.08
C ALA A 14 47.03 41.43 9.71
N GLU A 15 46.17 41.76 10.67
CA GLU A 15 45.12 40.82 11.10
C GLU A 15 44.16 40.57 9.93
N ARG A 16 44.19 39.40 9.35
CA ARG A 16 43.09 38.89 8.51
C ARG A 16 42.22 38.05 9.39
N ALA A 17 41.05 38.52 9.70
CA ALA A 17 39.96 37.66 10.20
C ALA A 17 39.43 36.87 9.00
N ALA A 18 39.80 35.61 8.90
CA ALA A 18 39.04 34.70 8.06
C ALA A 18 37.82 34.25 8.89
N HIS A 19 36.68 34.78 8.57
CA HIS A 19 35.44 34.14 8.97
C HIS A 19 35.30 32.89 8.09
N ALA A 20 35.59 31.71 8.67
CA ALA A 20 35.06 30.50 8.14
C ALA A 20 33.63 30.41 8.69
N GLU A 21 32.67 30.83 7.92
CA GLU A 21 31.29 30.44 8.16
C GLU A 21 31.23 28.90 8.00
N LEU A 22 30.83 28.23 9.06
CA LEU A 22 30.51 26.80 9.00
C LEU A 22 29.18 26.75 8.27
N ALA A 23 29.21 26.38 6.98
CA ALA A 23 28.01 26.09 6.25
C ALA A 23 27.24 24.95 6.94
N THR A 24 25.97 25.16 7.23
CA THR A 24 25.07 24.21 7.87
C THR A 24 24.12 23.64 6.82
N ALA A 25 23.93 22.33 6.83
CA ALA A 25 22.99 21.71 5.90
C ALA A 25 21.56 22.23 6.19
N ALA A 26 20.88 22.70 5.15
CA ALA A 26 19.49 23.11 5.25
C ALA A 26 18.57 21.92 5.61
N THR A 27 17.51 22.20 6.36
CA THR A 27 16.45 21.23 6.65
C THR A 27 15.15 21.70 6.04
N LEU A 28 14.54 20.87 5.19
CA LEU A 28 13.31 21.19 4.48
C LEU A 28 12.23 20.14 4.81
N ARG A 29 11.05 20.60 5.26
CA ARG A 29 9.94 19.73 5.66
C ARG A 29 8.60 20.24 5.14
N LEU A 30 7.69 19.32 4.87
CA LEU A 30 6.25 19.62 4.78
C LEU A 30 5.64 19.38 6.14
N THR A 31 4.82 20.31 6.62
CA THR A 31 4.34 20.32 8.01
C THR A 31 2.83 20.55 8.09
N ASP A 32 2.31 20.44 9.29
CA ASP A 32 0.97 20.89 9.67
C ASP A 32 0.85 22.43 9.68
N GLU A 33 -0.35 22.94 9.94
CA GLU A 33 -0.66 24.38 10.00
C GLU A 33 0.11 25.11 11.11
N GLU A 34 0.50 24.42 12.15
CA GLU A 34 1.22 24.98 13.30
C GLU A 34 2.74 24.91 13.14
N TYR A 35 3.24 24.30 12.04
CA TYR A 35 4.67 24.07 11.73
C TYR A 35 5.40 23.21 12.78
N GLN A 36 4.67 22.38 13.54
CA GLN A 36 5.23 21.60 14.63
C GLN A 36 5.53 20.16 14.24
N GLU A 37 4.63 19.51 13.52
CA GLU A 37 4.74 18.12 13.12
C GLU A 37 4.92 17.98 11.61
N ASP A 38 5.63 16.95 11.19
CA ASP A 38 5.75 16.63 9.76
C ASP A 38 4.40 16.17 9.23
N ALA A 39 4.03 16.63 8.05
CA ALA A 39 2.82 16.23 7.41
C ALA A 39 2.91 14.76 6.98
N GLU A 40 2.11 13.89 7.54
CA GLU A 40 2.01 12.49 7.11
C GLU A 40 1.32 12.38 5.76
N ILE A 41 0.35 13.25 5.49
CA ILE A 41 -0.44 13.27 4.26
C ILE A 41 -0.76 14.71 3.86
N ALA A 42 -0.63 14.98 2.58
CA ALA A 42 -1.08 16.21 1.95
C ALA A 42 -2.50 16.04 1.41
N HIS A 43 -3.44 16.88 1.84
CA HIS A 43 -4.86 16.73 1.50
C HIS A 43 -5.27 17.62 0.34
N LEU A 44 -5.83 17.01 -0.71
CA LEU A 44 -6.42 17.75 -1.83
C LEU A 44 -7.50 18.73 -1.35
N GLY A 45 -7.46 19.95 -1.86
CA GLY A 45 -8.38 21.04 -1.48
C GLY A 45 -8.03 21.74 -0.17
N LYS A 46 -6.93 21.35 0.50
CA LYS A 46 -6.36 22.05 1.66
C LYS A 46 -5.02 22.67 1.31
N LYS A 47 -4.53 23.54 2.20
CA LYS A 47 -3.16 24.02 2.15
C LYS A 47 -2.24 22.99 2.80
N ILE A 48 -1.05 22.87 2.26
CA ILE A 48 0.07 22.25 2.96
C ILE A 48 1.06 23.35 3.32
N TYR A 49 1.76 23.13 4.41
CA TYR A 49 2.68 24.11 4.98
C TYR A 49 4.11 23.63 4.79
N LEU A 50 5.03 24.57 4.64
CA LEU A 50 6.41 24.32 4.31
C LEU A 50 7.30 25.02 5.32
N TRP A 51 8.29 24.29 5.85
CA TRP A 51 9.29 24.78 6.78
C TRP A 51 10.68 24.52 6.23
N LEU A 52 11.47 25.59 6.07
CA LEU A 52 12.87 25.52 5.71
C LEU A 52 13.68 26.17 6.84
N GLU A 53 14.67 25.47 7.33
CA GLU A 53 15.68 25.98 8.25
C GLU A 53 17.02 25.99 7.53
N ASP A 54 17.52 27.18 7.25
CA ASP A 54 18.79 27.42 6.60
C ASP A 54 19.45 28.70 7.20
N PRO A 55 20.28 28.55 8.23
CA PRO A 55 20.93 29.65 8.87
C PRO A 55 21.89 30.43 7.94
N ASP A 56 22.36 29.80 6.88
CA ASP A 56 23.32 30.40 5.94
C ASP A 56 22.63 31.37 4.95
N LEU A 57 21.31 31.30 4.85
CA LEU A 57 20.50 32.18 4.01
C LEU A 57 20.04 33.45 4.74
N ASP A 58 20.38 33.65 6.00
CA ASP A 58 20.19 34.88 6.75
C ASP A 58 21.30 35.91 6.36
N ILE A 59 21.10 36.57 5.22
CA ILE A 59 22.10 37.42 4.58
C ILE A 59 21.81 38.91 4.70
N SER A 60 20.60 39.30 5.10
CA SER A 60 20.22 40.72 5.15
C SER A 60 19.65 41.15 6.51
N GLY A 61 19.49 42.43 6.75
CA GLY A 61 18.83 42.97 7.95
C GLY A 61 17.30 43.01 7.84
N GLU A 62 16.75 42.57 6.72
CA GLU A 62 15.33 42.45 6.45
C GLU A 62 14.97 40.94 6.38
N ARG A 63 13.72 40.60 6.17
CA ARG A 63 13.33 39.20 5.95
C ARG A 63 13.83 38.74 4.59
N ASP A 64 14.64 37.72 4.61
CA ASP A 64 15.17 37.10 3.41
C ASP A 64 14.13 36.14 2.76
N LYS A 65 14.37 35.76 1.51
CA LYS A 65 13.47 34.94 0.72
C LYS A 65 14.18 33.72 0.15
N ALA A 66 13.49 32.57 0.13
CA ALA A 66 13.99 31.37 -0.48
C ALA A 66 13.03 30.85 -1.56
N LEU A 67 13.59 30.19 -2.57
CA LEU A 67 12.84 29.57 -3.64
C LEU A 67 12.78 28.03 -3.40
N ILE A 68 11.57 27.53 -3.24
CA ILE A 68 11.32 26.10 -3.03
C ILE A 68 10.66 25.53 -4.28
N ARG A 69 11.20 24.44 -4.77
CA ARG A 69 10.65 23.70 -5.89
C ARG A 69 9.75 22.59 -5.37
N VAL A 70 8.50 22.56 -5.82
CA VAL A 70 7.50 21.55 -5.46
C VAL A 70 7.21 20.69 -6.68
N ARG A 71 7.31 19.38 -6.52
CA ARG A 71 7.04 18.42 -7.58
C ARG A 71 6.02 17.40 -7.16
N THR A 72 5.21 16.95 -8.12
CA THR A 72 4.31 15.83 -7.95
C THR A 72 4.73 14.65 -8.83
N GLY A 73 4.36 13.44 -8.43
CA GLY A 73 4.60 12.24 -9.23
C GLY A 73 3.87 12.26 -10.58
N SER A 74 2.79 13.03 -10.68
CA SER A 74 2.01 13.23 -11.92
C SER A 74 2.60 14.22 -12.91
N GLY A 75 3.66 14.96 -12.51
CA GLY A 75 4.43 15.83 -13.43
C GLY A 75 4.28 17.32 -13.22
N GLU A 76 3.56 17.77 -12.18
CA GLU A 76 3.59 19.18 -11.75
C GLU A 76 4.99 19.54 -11.25
N ASP A 77 5.43 20.75 -11.55
CA ASP A 77 6.74 21.29 -11.16
C ASP A 77 6.63 22.82 -10.99
N GLU A 78 6.41 23.25 -9.76
CA GLU A 78 6.20 24.64 -9.41
C GLU A 78 7.32 25.16 -8.53
N THR A 79 7.61 26.47 -8.65
CA THR A 79 8.56 27.18 -7.77
C THR A 79 7.79 28.17 -6.91
N LEU A 80 7.93 28.01 -5.61
CA LEU A 80 7.27 28.83 -4.60
C LEU A 80 8.30 29.69 -3.88
N GLU A 81 7.96 30.96 -3.65
CA GLU A 81 8.74 31.86 -2.81
C GLU A 81 8.26 31.79 -1.36
N VAL A 82 9.16 31.51 -0.44
CA VAL A 82 8.92 31.54 1.01
C VAL A 82 9.70 32.66 1.65
N GLU A 83 9.14 33.22 2.72
CA GLU A 83 9.77 34.34 3.44
C GLU A 83 10.25 33.89 4.82
N GLU A 84 11.32 34.52 5.27
CA GLU A 84 11.84 34.34 6.62
C GLU A 84 10.78 34.70 7.67
N THR A 85 10.66 33.91 8.72
CA THR A 85 9.65 34.10 9.79
C THR A 85 9.90 35.37 10.60
N LEU A 86 11.16 35.63 10.93
CA LEU A 86 11.66 36.83 11.61
C LEU A 86 13.01 37.20 10.99
N SER A 87 13.35 38.48 10.94
CA SER A 87 14.69 38.94 10.52
C SER A 87 15.77 38.22 11.35
N HIS A 88 16.77 37.69 10.71
CA HIS A 88 17.88 36.93 11.32
C HIS A 88 17.46 35.64 12.02
N SER A 89 16.43 35.00 11.54
CA SER A 89 16.03 33.67 12.09
C SER A 89 16.65 32.48 11.34
N GLY A 90 16.98 32.66 10.07
CA GLY A 90 17.35 31.55 9.18
C GLY A 90 16.23 30.53 8.99
N ILE A 91 15.00 30.89 9.36
CA ILE A 91 13.83 30.02 9.30
C ILE A 91 12.80 30.62 8.35
N PHE A 92 12.45 29.87 7.33
CA PHE A 92 11.51 30.29 6.28
C PHE A 92 10.24 29.45 6.36
N SER A 93 9.11 30.10 6.15
CA SER A 93 7.83 29.41 6.14
C SER A 93 6.96 29.86 4.97
N GLY A 94 6.13 28.95 4.52
CA GLY A 94 5.18 29.23 3.45
C GLY A 94 4.06 28.19 3.42
N SER A 95 3.07 28.44 2.60
CA SER A 95 1.99 27.46 2.38
C SER A 95 1.47 27.59 0.95
N PHE A 96 1.00 26.49 0.40
CA PHE A 96 0.38 26.46 -0.92
C PHE A 96 -0.84 25.53 -0.91
N PRO A 97 -1.90 25.89 -1.67
CA PRO A 97 -3.05 25.03 -1.81
C PRO A 97 -2.77 23.88 -2.78
N LEU A 98 -3.30 22.70 -2.45
CA LEU A 98 -3.32 21.56 -3.34
C LEU A 98 -4.63 21.51 -4.10
N LYS A 99 -4.56 21.44 -5.41
CA LYS A 99 -5.71 21.42 -6.30
C LYS A 99 -5.80 20.09 -7.04
N SER A 100 -6.99 19.51 -7.09
CA SER A 100 -7.21 18.33 -7.90
C SER A 100 -7.20 18.70 -9.38
N SER A 101 -6.38 18.02 -10.17
CA SER A 101 -6.35 18.15 -11.62
C SER A 101 -6.40 16.78 -12.28
N THR A 102 -6.99 16.70 -13.44
CA THR A 102 -6.98 15.49 -14.27
C THR A 102 -5.81 15.45 -15.24
N GLN A 103 -5.08 16.56 -15.36
CA GLN A 103 -3.91 16.71 -16.22
C GLN A 103 -2.96 17.77 -15.61
N PRO A 104 -2.27 17.42 -14.50
CA PRO A 104 -1.26 18.31 -13.96
C PRO A 104 -0.16 18.56 -15.01
N ALA A 105 0.27 19.81 -15.12
CA ALA A 105 1.31 20.17 -16.07
C ALA A 105 2.20 21.28 -15.50
N PRO A 106 3.52 21.23 -15.72
CA PRO A 106 4.46 22.17 -15.16
C PRO A 106 4.11 23.63 -15.46
N GLY A 107 4.14 24.49 -14.44
CA GLY A 107 4.01 25.93 -14.57
C GLY A 107 2.60 26.45 -14.91
N ASN A 108 1.56 25.64 -14.73
CA ASN A 108 0.18 26.05 -15.02
C ASN A 108 -0.50 26.80 -13.88
N SER A 109 0.00 26.68 -12.66
CA SER A 109 -0.66 27.20 -11.47
C SER A 109 0.15 28.28 -10.80
N GLN A 110 -0.36 29.49 -10.76
CA GLN A 110 0.28 30.62 -10.06
C GLN A 110 0.16 30.44 -8.53
N GLY A 111 1.09 29.68 -7.93
CA GLY A 111 1.14 29.46 -6.48
C GLY A 111 0.17 28.39 -5.95
N GLU A 112 -0.48 27.64 -6.83
CA GLU A 112 -1.23 26.43 -6.50
C GLU A 112 -0.47 25.22 -7.06
N VAL A 113 -0.57 24.07 -6.41
CA VAL A 113 0.05 22.82 -6.88
C VAL A 113 -1.05 21.86 -7.33
N GLU A 114 -1.05 21.53 -8.63
CA GLU A 114 -1.99 20.57 -9.20
C GLU A 114 -1.49 19.13 -9.00
N CYS A 115 -2.34 18.25 -8.52
CA CYS A 115 -2.00 16.85 -8.27
C CYS A 115 -3.20 15.92 -8.34
N PHE A 116 -2.91 14.62 -8.45
CA PHE A 116 -3.90 13.56 -8.32
C PHE A 116 -3.99 13.08 -6.87
N PHE A 117 -5.06 12.37 -6.62
CA PHE A 117 -5.14 11.48 -5.47
C PHE A 117 -4.08 10.34 -5.56
N GLY A 118 -3.36 10.11 -4.48
CA GLY A 118 -2.32 9.09 -4.44
C GLY A 118 -0.98 9.52 -5.04
N ASP A 119 -0.86 10.77 -5.45
CA ASP A 119 0.39 11.35 -5.91
C ASP A 119 1.42 11.44 -4.77
N ALA A 120 2.69 11.49 -5.10
CA ALA A 120 3.75 11.82 -4.17
C ALA A 120 4.12 13.30 -4.36
N LEU A 121 4.05 14.06 -3.27
CA LEU A 121 4.46 15.46 -3.22
C LEU A 121 5.89 15.52 -2.68
N THR A 122 6.81 16.09 -3.45
CA THR A 122 8.21 16.27 -3.06
C THR A 122 8.59 17.73 -3.13
N VAL A 123 9.28 18.23 -2.10
CA VAL A 123 9.82 19.58 -2.06
C VAL A 123 11.33 19.53 -2.15
N GLY A 124 11.91 20.50 -2.85
CA GLY A 124 13.35 20.64 -2.99
C GLY A 124 13.79 22.08 -2.83
N TYR A 125 14.90 22.28 -2.16
CA TYR A 125 15.57 23.56 -1.97
C TYR A 125 16.98 23.48 -2.53
N LEU A 126 17.38 24.48 -3.32
CA LEU A 126 18.73 24.61 -3.86
C LEU A 126 19.56 25.47 -2.91
N ASP A 127 20.38 24.83 -2.11
CA ASP A 127 21.32 25.49 -1.24
C ASP A 127 22.51 26.01 -2.07
N ASN A 128 22.62 27.33 -2.19
CA ASN A 128 23.69 27.97 -2.95
C ASN A 128 24.98 28.22 -2.15
N VAL A 129 24.97 27.94 -0.86
CA VAL A 129 26.12 28.13 0.04
C VAL A 129 26.94 26.86 0.16
N ILE A 130 26.26 25.71 0.28
CA ILE A 130 26.93 24.43 0.37
C ILE A 130 27.08 23.80 -1.02
N HIS A 131 28.30 23.38 -1.32
CA HIS A 131 28.63 22.75 -2.60
C HIS A 131 29.23 21.37 -2.41
N THR A 132 29.00 20.48 -3.38
CA THR A 132 29.66 19.16 -3.44
C THR A 132 31.18 19.33 -3.64
N ALA A 133 31.91 18.21 -3.51
CA ALA A 133 33.36 18.21 -3.78
C ALA A 133 33.70 18.63 -5.23
N GLU A 134 32.77 18.50 -6.17
CA GLU A 134 32.88 18.93 -7.56
C GLU A 134 32.47 20.39 -7.78
N GLY A 135 32.01 21.09 -6.74
CA GLY A 135 31.62 22.51 -6.80
C GLY A 135 30.18 22.76 -7.27
N GLU A 136 29.34 21.74 -7.28
CA GLU A 136 27.93 21.88 -7.58
C GLU A 136 27.12 22.16 -6.30
N PRO A 137 26.07 23.01 -6.34
CA PRO A 137 25.24 23.29 -5.18
C PRO A 137 24.46 22.05 -4.74
N ILE A 138 24.26 21.91 -3.45
CA ILE A 138 23.51 20.77 -2.87
C ILE A 138 22.03 21.07 -2.94
N ILE A 139 21.25 20.08 -3.40
CA ILE A 139 19.79 20.11 -3.38
C ILE A 139 19.33 19.37 -2.12
N THR A 140 18.76 20.13 -1.18
CA THR A 140 18.08 19.55 -0.02
C THR A 140 16.66 19.13 -0.46
N VAL A 141 16.32 17.87 -0.24
CA VAL A 141 15.02 17.31 -0.59
C VAL A 141 14.29 16.93 0.70
N GLY A 142 13.10 17.49 0.89
CA GLY A 142 12.22 17.08 1.98
C GLY A 142 11.67 15.66 1.75
N LEU A 143 11.23 15.02 2.82
CA LEU A 143 10.58 13.70 2.74
C LEU A 143 9.34 13.79 1.84
N PRO A 144 9.14 12.84 0.93
CA PRO A 144 7.95 12.81 0.10
C PRO A 144 6.69 12.55 0.96
N VAL A 145 5.62 13.29 0.67
CA VAL A 145 4.33 13.18 1.35
C VAL A 145 3.29 12.70 0.35
N ALA A 146 2.53 11.69 0.73
CA ALA A 146 1.45 11.19 -0.11
C ALA A 146 0.26 12.16 -0.14
N VAL A 147 -0.33 12.36 -1.32
CA VAL A 147 -1.53 13.18 -1.49
C VAL A 147 -2.77 12.37 -1.14
N GLY A 148 -3.44 12.74 -0.06
CA GLY A 148 -4.61 12.06 0.50
C GLY A 148 -5.94 12.75 0.19
N THR A 149 -7.03 12.19 0.72
CA THR A 149 -8.41 12.57 0.38
C THR A 149 -9.21 13.25 1.48
N ASP A 150 -8.71 13.37 2.70
CA ASP A 150 -9.52 13.88 3.83
C ASP A 150 -10.15 15.24 3.52
N GLY A 151 -9.41 16.12 2.81
CA GLY A 151 -9.93 17.41 2.36
C GLY A 151 -11.08 17.30 1.36
N ILE A 152 -10.97 16.36 0.41
CA ILE A 152 -12.01 16.15 -0.61
C ILE A 152 -13.24 15.52 0.03
N MET A 153 -13.09 14.55 0.92
CA MET A 153 -14.22 13.85 1.50
C MET A 153 -15.00 14.70 2.47
N SER A 154 -14.34 15.48 3.32
CA SER A 154 -15.03 16.43 4.18
C SER A 154 -15.73 17.53 3.36
N ALA A 155 -15.14 17.99 2.26
CA ALA A 155 -15.76 18.93 1.34
C ALA A 155 -16.90 18.27 0.52
N PHE A 156 -16.67 17.04 0.04
CA PHE A 156 -17.65 16.27 -0.74
C PHE A 156 -18.86 15.89 0.11
N SER A 157 -18.67 15.43 1.35
CA SER A 157 -19.77 15.11 2.26
C SER A 157 -20.57 16.34 2.69
N LYS A 158 -19.94 17.52 2.76
CA LYS A 158 -20.63 18.80 3.03
C LYS A 158 -21.41 19.32 1.84
N VAL A 159 -20.92 19.12 0.61
CA VAL A 159 -21.54 19.61 -0.63
C VAL A 159 -22.58 18.62 -1.16
N TYR A 160 -22.26 17.35 -1.16
CA TYR A 160 -23.13 16.28 -1.62
C TYR A 160 -23.69 15.53 -0.42
N LYS A 161 -24.91 15.86 -0.03
CA LYS A 161 -25.66 15.19 1.05
C LYS A 161 -26.01 13.72 0.74
N ASN A 162 -25.29 13.08 -0.16
CA ASN A 162 -25.48 11.69 -0.55
C ASN A 162 -24.41 10.83 0.11
N GLU A 163 -24.71 10.37 1.32
CA GLU A 163 -23.87 9.48 2.11
C GLU A 163 -23.43 8.23 1.35
N ASP A 164 -24.34 7.61 0.58
CA ASP A 164 -24.04 6.42 -0.22
C ASP A 164 -22.94 6.65 -1.24
N LEU A 165 -22.96 7.80 -1.92
CA LEU A 165 -21.94 8.13 -2.93
C LEU A 165 -20.59 8.44 -2.29
N ALA A 166 -20.61 9.13 -1.14
CA ALA A 166 -19.40 9.42 -0.36
C ALA A 166 -18.72 8.11 0.06
N ILE A 167 -19.48 7.18 0.66
CA ILE A 167 -18.95 5.88 1.10
C ILE A 167 -18.46 5.04 -0.08
N GLN A 168 -19.17 5.03 -1.21
CA GLN A 168 -18.71 4.32 -2.41
C GLN A 168 -17.40 4.89 -2.94
N THR A 169 -17.23 6.20 -2.90
CA THR A 169 -15.99 6.87 -3.28
C THR A 169 -14.84 6.43 -2.37
N GLN A 170 -15.04 6.37 -1.04
CA GLN A 170 -14.04 5.86 -0.10
C GLN A 170 -13.64 4.41 -0.39
N PHE A 171 -14.59 3.54 -0.76
CA PHE A 171 -14.25 2.19 -1.16
C PHE A 171 -13.37 2.16 -2.41
N HIS A 172 -13.69 2.97 -3.42
CA HIS A 172 -12.85 3.04 -4.62
C HIS A 172 -11.47 3.60 -4.34
N ILE A 173 -11.35 4.53 -3.42
CA ILE A 173 -10.08 5.05 -2.95
C ILE A 173 -9.25 3.93 -2.28
N ALA A 174 -9.85 3.20 -1.36
CA ALA A 174 -9.16 2.09 -0.69
C ALA A 174 -8.76 0.98 -1.68
N GLU A 175 -9.66 0.64 -2.63
CA GLU A 175 -9.39 -0.32 -3.70
C GLU A 175 -8.25 0.18 -4.62
N SER A 176 -8.20 1.48 -4.92
CA SER A 176 -7.13 2.09 -5.72
C SER A 176 -5.77 2.00 -5.00
N TYR A 177 -5.72 2.25 -3.71
CA TYR A 177 -4.50 2.03 -2.93
C TYR A 177 -4.06 0.57 -2.95
N PHE A 178 -4.99 -0.37 -2.92
CA PHE A 178 -4.65 -1.79 -3.03
C PHE A 178 -4.08 -2.15 -4.40
N GLU A 179 -4.58 -1.58 -5.48
CA GLU A 179 -4.01 -1.79 -6.82
C GLU A 179 -2.64 -1.10 -6.98
N LEU A 180 -2.45 0.11 -6.40
CA LEU A 180 -1.15 0.77 -6.33
C LEU A 180 -0.13 -0.07 -5.56
N PHE A 181 -0.50 -0.63 -4.41
CA PHE A 181 0.33 -1.58 -3.68
C PHE A 181 0.82 -2.71 -4.56
N LYS A 182 -0.08 -3.38 -5.29
CA LYS A 182 0.30 -4.47 -6.20
C LYS A 182 1.22 -4.01 -7.33
N SER A 183 1.01 -2.78 -7.82
CA SER A 183 1.82 -2.21 -8.88
C SER A 183 3.23 -1.90 -8.41
N HIS A 184 3.38 -1.32 -7.22
CA HIS A 184 4.68 -1.05 -6.61
C HIS A 184 5.43 -2.35 -6.27
N LEU A 185 4.75 -3.39 -5.81
CA LEU A 185 5.38 -4.70 -5.61
C LEU A 185 5.96 -5.28 -6.91
N LYS A 186 5.26 -5.13 -8.04
CA LYS A 186 5.78 -5.58 -9.34
C LYS A 186 7.00 -4.78 -9.82
N LEU A 187 7.15 -3.55 -9.32
CA LEU A 187 8.27 -2.66 -9.60
C LEU A 187 9.40 -2.79 -8.57
N GLU A 188 9.29 -3.74 -7.63
CA GLU A 188 10.24 -3.97 -6.54
C GLU A 188 10.40 -2.75 -5.59
N GLN A 189 9.36 -1.92 -5.49
CA GLN A 189 9.27 -0.74 -4.63
C GLN A 189 8.52 -1.08 -3.35
N GLU A 190 9.18 -1.76 -2.41
CA GLU A 190 8.52 -2.30 -1.20
C GLU A 190 8.04 -1.21 -0.24
N GLU A 191 8.79 -0.12 -0.07
CA GLU A 191 8.42 0.97 0.85
C GLU A 191 7.16 1.68 0.38
N GLU A 192 7.09 2.03 -0.90
CA GLU A 192 5.93 2.66 -1.52
C GLU A 192 4.71 1.73 -1.52
N ALA A 193 4.94 0.44 -1.73
CA ALA A 193 3.89 -0.56 -1.63
C ALA A 193 3.28 -0.59 -0.23
N LEU A 194 4.10 -0.70 0.82
CA LEU A 194 3.64 -0.72 2.22
C LEU A 194 2.95 0.59 2.62
N ALA A 195 3.45 1.75 2.16
CA ALA A 195 2.82 3.04 2.38
C ALA A 195 1.39 3.07 1.81
N ASN A 196 1.21 2.66 0.55
CA ASN A 196 -0.11 2.60 -0.08
C ASN A 196 -1.06 1.64 0.64
N LEU A 197 -0.54 0.50 1.10
CA LEU A 197 -1.33 -0.47 1.87
C LEU A 197 -1.84 0.15 3.19
N SER A 198 -0.97 0.87 3.90
CA SER A 198 -1.32 1.56 5.14
C SER A 198 -2.36 2.65 4.93
N LEU A 199 -2.24 3.43 3.85
CA LEU A 199 -3.19 4.48 3.48
C LEU A 199 -4.58 3.90 3.18
N GLY A 200 -4.66 2.85 2.36
CA GLY A 200 -5.92 2.20 2.04
C GLY A 200 -6.62 1.63 3.29
N ARG A 201 -5.85 1.05 4.20
CA ARG A 201 -6.35 0.53 5.48
C ARG A 201 -6.90 1.64 6.37
N ARG A 202 -6.22 2.81 6.42
CA ARG A 202 -6.70 3.97 7.16
C ARG A 202 -8.03 4.48 6.64
N VAL A 203 -8.16 4.67 5.32
CA VAL A 203 -9.43 5.08 4.69
C VAL A 203 -10.59 4.15 5.10
N LEU A 204 -10.38 2.84 5.12
CA LEU A 204 -11.43 1.90 5.51
C LEU A 204 -11.77 1.96 7.01
N ARG A 205 -10.81 2.26 7.88
CA ARG A 205 -11.07 2.47 9.31
C ARG A 205 -11.92 3.72 9.54
N GLU A 206 -11.59 4.82 8.88
CA GLU A 206 -12.37 6.07 8.92
C GLU A 206 -13.82 5.82 8.45
N VAL A 207 -14.01 5.12 7.32
CA VAL A 207 -15.37 4.76 6.87
C VAL A 207 -16.12 3.93 7.91
N LYS A 208 -15.46 3.03 8.59
CA LYS A 208 -16.07 2.20 9.64
C LYS A 208 -16.50 3.01 10.85
N GLU A 209 -15.73 4.03 11.21
CA GLU A 209 -15.98 4.91 12.34
C GLU A 209 -17.04 5.95 12.03
N ASP A 210 -16.93 6.61 10.87
CA ASP A 210 -17.83 7.70 10.48
C ASP A 210 -19.20 7.21 9.97
N TYR A 211 -19.24 6.02 9.39
CA TYR A 211 -20.44 5.44 8.78
C TYR A 211 -20.72 4.01 9.26
N PRO A 212 -21.04 3.80 10.53
CA PRO A 212 -21.20 2.47 11.12
C PRO A 212 -22.50 1.76 10.68
N HIS A 213 -22.85 1.84 9.40
CA HIS A 213 -24.08 1.24 8.88
C HIS A 213 -23.87 -0.24 8.52
N PRO A 214 -24.75 -1.16 8.97
CA PRO A 214 -24.63 -2.61 8.71
C PRO A 214 -24.50 -2.99 7.24
N ARG A 215 -25.06 -2.20 6.34
CA ARG A 215 -25.00 -2.40 4.88
C ARG A 215 -23.58 -2.44 4.34
N TYR A 216 -22.68 -1.63 4.90
CA TYR A 216 -21.30 -1.51 4.44
C TYR A 216 -20.31 -2.40 5.20
N ALA A 217 -20.70 -2.85 6.38
CA ALA A 217 -19.84 -3.65 7.25
C ALA A 217 -19.20 -4.86 6.56
N PRO A 218 -19.91 -5.67 5.73
CA PRO A 218 -19.28 -6.80 5.04
C PRO A 218 -18.20 -6.39 4.06
N ARG A 219 -18.40 -5.29 3.30
CA ARG A 219 -17.42 -4.80 2.33
C ARG A 219 -16.19 -4.22 3.03
N ILE A 220 -16.41 -3.44 4.09
CA ILE A 220 -15.30 -2.90 4.92
C ILE A 220 -14.48 -4.05 5.50
N ALA A 221 -15.13 -5.01 6.14
CA ALA A 221 -14.46 -6.16 6.75
C ALA A 221 -13.70 -7.00 5.70
N TYR A 222 -14.27 -7.18 4.51
CA TYR A 222 -13.62 -7.92 3.43
C TYR A 222 -12.33 -7.24 2.96
N LEU A 223 -12.39 -5.94 2.70
CA LEU A 223 -11.22 -5.16 2.28
C LEU A 223 -10.17 -5.08 3.39
N LEU A 224 -10.56 -4.82 4.65
CA LEU A 224 -9.62 -4.86 5.77
C LEU A 224 -8.95 -6.23 5.91
N GLY A 225 -9.69 -7.32 5.71
CA GLY A 225 -9.15 -8.68 5.67
C GLY A 225 -8.12 -8.88 4.56
N GLN A 226 -8.38 -8.34 3.36
CA GLN A 226 -7.42 -8.38 2.25
C GLN A 226 -6.13 -7.60 2.59
N PHE A 227 -6.26 -6.39 3.12
CA PHE A 227 -5.10 -5.58 3.55
C PHE A 227 -4.27 -6.31 4.62
N ALA A 228 -4.93 -6.87 5.64
CA ALA A 228 -4.25 -7.64 6.69
C ALA A 228 -3.57 -8.90 6.13
N GLN A 229 -4.19 -9.57 5.17
CA GLN A 229 -3.62 -10.75 4.50
C GLN A 229 -2.32 -10.42 3.77
N GLU A 230 -2.27 -9.30 3.05
CA GLU A 230 -1.05 -8.86 2.34
C GLU A 230 0.07 -8.44 3.32
N LEU A 231 -0.30 -7.86 4.46
CA LEU A 231 0.64 -7.55 5.55
C LEU A 231 1.06 -8.80 6.36
N LYS A 232 0.49 -9.98 6.05
CA LYS A 232 0.68 -11.24 6.80
C LYS A 232 0.22 -11.15 8.26
N GLU A 233 -0.68 -10.22 8.56
CA GLU A 233 -1.35 -10.07 9.86
C GLU A 233 -2.52 -11.07 9.94
N TRP A 234 -2.18 -12.37 10.08
CA TRP A 234 -3.15 -13.46 9.92
C TRP A 234 -4.30 -13.37 10.90
N ASP A 235 -4.04 -13.00 12.15
CA ASP A 235 -5.08 -12.89 13.19
C ASP A 235 -6.11 -11.80 12.86
N GLU A 236 -5.66 -10.63 12.36
CA GLU A 236 -6.56 -9.57 11.92
C GLU A 236 -7.36 -9.98 10.67
N ALA A 237 -6.72 -10.62 9.70
CA ALA A 237 -7.38 -11.13 8.51
C ALA A 237 -8.46 -12.17 8.88
N ILE A 238 -8.13 -13.12 9.74
CA ILE A 238 -9.05 -14.13 10.28
C ILE A 238 -10.22 -13.45 10.98
N ALA A 239 -9.97 -12.49 11.86
CA ALA A 239 -11.04 -11.77 12.58
C ALA A 239 -11.97 -11.03 11.62
N ALA A 240 -11.41 -10.36 10.59
CA ALA A 240 -12.16 -9.63 9.59
C ALA A 240 -13.07 -10.57 8.76
N TYR A 241 -12.53 -11.65 8.19
CA TYR A 241 -13.33 -12.61 7.42
C TYR A 241 -14.35 -13.36 8.27
N LYS A 242 -14.00 -13.75 9.52
CA LYS A 242 -14.95 -14.33 10.48
C LYS A 242 -16.15 -13.43 10.75
N SER A 243 -15.94 -12.13 10.84
CA SER A 243 -17.02 -11.17 11.08
C SER A 243 -18.07 -11.20 9.96
N ILE A 244 -17.62 -11.42 8.71
CA ILE A 244 -18.52 -11.53 7.55
C ILE A 244 -19.31 -12.84 7.60
N VAL A 245 -18.61 -13.97 7.75
CA VAL A 245 -19.21 -15.29 7.71
C VAL A 245 -20.25 -15.49 8.82
N ARG A 246 -19.97 -14.95 10.02
CA ARG A 246 -20.87 -15.06 11.18
C ARG A 246 -21.98 -14.03 11.17
N GLY A 247 -21.66 -12.78 10.83
CA GLY A 247 -22.61 -11.67 10.91
C GLY A 247 -23.48 -11.52 9.67
N TYR A 248 -23.01 -11.98 8.51
CA TYR A 248 -23.64 -11.72 7.21
C TYR A 248 -23.57 -12.94 6.28
N PRO A 249 -24.03 -14.13 6.69
CA PRO A 249 -23.87 -15.37 5.93
C PRO A 249 -24.57 -15.35 4.56
N GLU A 250 -25.63 -14.57 4.40
CA GLU A 250 -26.37 -14.42 3.14
C GLU A 250 -25.76 -13.33 2.20
N HIS A 251 -24.71 -12.63 2.64
CA HIS A 251 -24.12 -11.62 1.82
C HIS A 251 -23.29 -12.23 0.69
N LYS A 252 -23.28 -11.58 -0.49
CA LYS A 252 -22.56 -12.06 -1.69
C LYS A 252 -21.07 -12.34 -1.46
N LEU A 253 -20.44 -11.65 -0.51
CA LEU A 253 -19.03 -11.83 -0.16
C LEU A 253 -18.79 -12.97 0.84
N ALA A 254 -19.83 -13.57 1.43
CA ALA A 254 -19.65 -14.58 2.45
C ALA A 254 -18.96 -15.86 1.95
N PRO A 255 -19.24 -16.40 0.75
CA PRO A 255 -18.49 -17.53 0.21
C PRO A 255 -17.01 -17.22 0.00
N ASP A 256 -16.70 -16.04 -0.57
CA ASP A 256 -15.31 -15.60 -0.76
C ASP A 256 -14.61 -15.38 0.57
N ALA A 257 -15.27 -14.74 1.54
CA ALA A 257 -14.73 -14.53 2.88
C ALA A 257 -14.45 -15.86 3.59
N GLN A 258 -15.33 -16.87 3.44
CA GLN A 258 -15.14 -18.19 4.01
C GLN A 258 -13.92 -18.91 3.38
N TYR A 259 -13.71 -18.75 2.07
CA TYR A 259 -12.54 -19.28 1.37
C TYR A 259 -11.25 -18.62 1.84
N LYS A 260 -11.27 -17.27 1.88
CA LYS A 260 -10.14 -16.46 2.37
C LYS A 260 -9.79 -16.77 3.83
N LEU A 261 -10.80 -17.01 4.66
CA LEU A 261 -10.63 -17.44 6.04
C LEU A 261 -9.85 -18.77 6.11
N GLY A 262 -10.21 -19.76 5.29
CA GLY A 262 -9.46 -21.01 5.18
C GLY A 262 -8.01 -20.79 4.75
N GLN A 263 -7.78 -19.92 3.76
CA GLN A 263 -6.42 -19.57 3.31
C GLN A 263 -5.60 -18.91 4.43
N CYS A 264 -6.19 -17.98 5.20
CA CYS A 264 -5.51 -17.34 6.31
C CYS A 264 -5.12 -18.34 7.40
N TYR A 265 -6.00 -19.30 7.72
CA TYR A 265 -5.69 -20.37 8.65
C TYR A 265 -4.55 -21.28 8.15
N GLU A 266 -4.51 -21.61 6.84
CA GLU A 266 -3.38 -22.34 6.25
C GLU A 266 -2.05 -21.59 6.45
N GLN A 267 -2.05 -20.29 6.16
CA GLN A 267 -0.84 -19.44 6.32
C GLN A 267 -0.42 -19.26 7.78
N ALA A 268 -1.39 -19.30 8.70
CA ALA A 268 -1.15 -19.30 10.15
C ALA A 268 -0.77 -20.68 10.70
N ALA A 269 -0.61 -21.71 9.84
CA ALA A 269 -0.35 -23.10 10.21
C ALA A 269 -1.45 -23.75 11.08
N GLN A 270 -2.68 -23.21 11.05
CA GLN A 270 -3.87 -23.73 11.74
C GLN A 270 -4.65 -24.60 10.76
N LEU A 271 -4.11 -25.79 10.47
CA LEU A 271 -4.59 -26.63 9.34
C LEU A 271 -5.97 -27.26 9.60
N ASP A 272 -6.32 -27.53 10.84
CA ASP A 272 -7.62 -28.10 11.18
C ASP A 272 -8.73 -27.05 11.05
N GLU A 273 -8.48 -25.80 11.46
CA GLU A 273 -9.38 -24.67 11.26
C GLU A 273 -9.52 -24.30 9.78
N ALA A 274 -8.45 -24.44 9.00
CA ALA A 274 -8.51 -24.26 7.56
C ALA A 274 -9.44 -25.31 6.91
N LEU A 275 -9.29 -26.59 7.28
CA LEU A 275 -10.17 -27.66 6.81
C LEU A 275 -11.63 -27.39 7.19
N GLU A 276 -11.90 -27.03 8.45
CA GLU A 276 -13.25 -26.68 8.92
C GLU A 276 -13.86 -25.56 8.07
N SER A 277 -13.05 -24.51 7.75
CA SER A 277 -13.49 -23.40 6.90
C SER A 277 -13.88 -23.87 5.50
N TYR A 278 -13.08 -24.72 4.89
CA TYR A 278 -13.36 -25.25 3.56
C TYR A 278 -14.56 -26.20 3.52
N VAL A 279 -14.68 -27.09 4.51
CA VAL A 279 -15.85 -28.00 4.64
C VAL A 279 -17.12 -27.17 4.86
N THR A 280 -17.07 -26.15 5.71
CA THR A 280 -18.19 -25.24 5.94
C THR A 280 -18.61 -24.52 4.65
N LEU A 281 -17.64 -24.04 3.84
CA LEU A 281 -17.94 -23.44 2.55
C LEU A 281 -18.67 -24.41 1.62
N ALA A 282 -18.16 -25.64 1.51
CA ALA A 282 -18.76 -26.65 0.63
C ALA A 282 -20.18 -27.03 1.06
N ALA A 283 -20.46 -27.04 2.36
CA ALA A 283 -21.77 -27.35 2.93
C ALA A 283 -22.75 -26.17 2.80
N THR A 284 -22.31 -24.96 3.12
CA THR A 284 -23.19 -23.78 3.20
C THR A 284 -23.41 -23.17 1.82
N TYR A 285 -22.40 -23.17 0.95
CA TYR A 285 -22.44 -22.51 -0.36
C TYR A 285 -22.14 -23.48 -1.52
N PRO A 286 -22.92 -24.57 -1.69
CA PRO A 286 -22.62 -25.64 -2.65
C PRO A 286 -22.67 -25.23 -4.13
N LYS A 287 -23.21 -24.02 -4.41
CA LYS A 287 -23.27 -23.42 -5.76
C LYS A 287 -22.17 -22.39 -6.01
N SER A 288 -21.30 -22.15 -5.02
CA SER A 288 -20.19 -21.21 -5.19
C SER A 288 -19.23 -21.69 -6.29
N PRO A 289 -18.70 -20.78 -7.13
CA PRO A 289 -17.68 -21.13 -8.11
C PRO A 289 -16.37 -21.61 -7.46
N LEU A 290 -16.18 -21.35 -6.16
CA LEU A 290 -15.00 -21.75 -5.40
C LEU A 290 -14.99 -23.23 -5.00
N ILE A 291 -16.06 -23.99 -5.23
CA ILE A 291 -16.16 -25.38 -4.77
C ILE A 291 -15.07 -26.28 -5.34
N ALA A 292 -14.66 -26.06 -6.58
CA ALA A 292 -13.54 -26.80 -7.17
C ALA A 292 -12.24 -26.55 -6.38
N ASN A 293 -11.94 -25.29 -6.09
CA ASN A 293 -10.77 -24.89 -5.30
C ASN A 293 -10.81 -25.48 -3.88
N VAL A 294 -11.99 -25.41 -3.26
CA VAL A 294 -12.23 -25.96 -1.92
C VAL A 294 -12.00 -27.47 -1.88
N MET A 295 -12.54 -28.21 -2.84
CA MET A 295 -12.35 -29.66 -2.90
C MET A 295 -10.89 -30.05 -3.10
N LEU A 296 -10.13 -29.24 -3.88
CA LEU A 296 -8.70 -29.43 -4.02
C LEU A 296 -7.98 -29.24 -2.67
N ARG A 297 -8.28 -28.16 -1.93
CA ARG A 297 -7.68 -27.93 -0.60
C ARG A 297 -8.02 -29.02 0.41
N ILE A 298 -9.26 -29.48 0.43
CA ILE A 298 -9.68 -30.61 1.28
C ILE A 298 -8.91 -31.88 0.90
N ASN A 299 -8.77 -32.19 -0.39
CA ASN A 299 -8.01 -33.35 -0.86
C ASN A 299 -6.53 -33.22 -0.44
N GLU A 300 -5.89 -32.07 -0.63
CA GLU A 300 -4.50 -31.81 -0.23
C GLU A 300 -4.30 -31.99 1.28
N HIS A 301 -5.24 -31.48 2.09
CA HIS A 301 -5.18 -31.63 3.54
C HIS A 301 -5.16 -33.12 3.96
N PHE A 302 -6.11 -33.93 3.48
CA PHE A 302 -6.15 -35.33 3.83
C PHE A 302 -4.98 -36.12 3.24
N TYR A 303 -4.51 -35.79 2.04
CA TYR A 303 -3.32 -36.39 1.46
C TYR A 303 -2.07 -36.14 2.32
N ASN A 304 -1.88 -34.90 2.79
CA ASN A 304 -0.76 -34.53 3.63
C ASN A 304 -0.82 -35.10 5.05
N LYS A 305 -2.05 -35.40 5.55
CA LYS A 305 -2.29 -36.16 6.80
C LYS A 305 -2.18 -37.66 6.62
N GLU A 306 -1.83 -38.11 5.41
CA GLU A 306 -1.75 -39.55 5.07
C GLU A 306 -3.08 -40.30 5.18
N ASP A 307 -4.21 -39.56 5.26
CA ASP A 307 -5.55 -40.16 5.17
C ASP A 307 -5.95 -40.36 3.68
N TYR A 308 -5.21 -41.25 3.04
CA TYR A 308 -5.34 -41.51 1.61
C TYR A 308 -6.73 -42.01 1.19
N PRO A 309 -7.45 -42.82 1.98
CA PRO A 309 -8.81 -43.23 1.63
C PRO A 309 -9.79 -42.06 1.53
N VAL A 310 -9.71 -41.12 2.47
CA VAL A 310 -10.55 -39.89 2.44
C VAL A 310 -10.14 -38.99 1.28
N ALA A 311 -8.83 -38.76 1.08
CA ALA A 311 -8.32 -37.97 -0.04
C ALA A 311 -8.80 -38.56 -1.39
N ALA A 312 -8.72 -39.87 -1.59
CA ALA A 312 -9.24 -40.53 -2.80
C ALA A 312 -10.75 -40.31 -2.99
N SER A 313 -11.53 -40.43 -1.91
CA SER A 313 -12.99 -40.22 -1.95
C SER A 313 -13.34 -38.77 -2.36
N VAL A 314 -12.62 -37.80 -1.85
CA VAL A 314 -12.76 -36.37 -2.26
C VAL A 314 -12.42 -36.21 -3.74
N GLY A 315 -11.34 -36.85 -4.21
CA GLY A 315 -10.94 -36.83 -5.63
C GLY A 315 -12.04 -37.43 -6.54
N VAL A 316 -12.63 -38.58 -6.21
CA VAL A 316 -13.72 -39.17 -6.98
C VAL A 316 -14.91 -38.21 -7.08
N LYS A 317 -15.33 -37.63 -5.96
CA LYS A 317 -16.41 -36.61 -5.94
C LYS A 317 -16.08 -35.39 -6.78
N PHE A 318 -14.81 -34.98 -6.83
CA PHE A 318 -14.37 -33.90 -7.69
C PHE A 318 -14.55 -34.24 -9.18
N LEU A 319 -14.12 -35.45 -9.60
CA LEU A 319 -14.25 -35.89 -10.99
C LEU A 319 -15.72 -36.04 -11.44
N GLU A 320 -16.59 -36.40 -10.52
CA GLU A 320 -18.06 -36.50 -10.77
C GLU A 320 -18.67 -35.10 -10.96
N LYS A 321 -18.30 -34.14 -10.09
CA LYS A 321 -18.89 -32.80 -10.07
C LYS A 321 -18.32 -31.90 -11.12
N PHE A 322 -17.04 -32.04 -11.45
CA PHE A 322 -16.26 -31.16 -12.32
C PHE A 322 -15.54 -31.96 -13.44
N PRO A 323 -16.25 -32.66 -14.33
CA PRO A 323 -15.65 -33.59 -15.30
C PRO A 323 -14.76 -32.90 -16.34
N ASN A 324 -14.92 -31.58 -16.55
CA ASN A 324 -14.20 -30.79 -17.56
C ASN A 324 -13.42 -29.62 -16.96
N HIS A 325 -13.08 -29.67 -15.68
CA HIS A 325 -12.29 -28.64 -15.03
C HIS A 325 -10.80 -28.81 -15.34
N GLU A 326 -10.03 -27.75 -15.37
CA GLU A 326 -8.58 -27.77 -15.63
C GLU A 326 -7.81 -28.72 -14.69
N TRP A 327 -8.27 -28.91 -13.47
CA TRP A 327 -7.64 -29.79 -12.47
C TRP A 327 -8.16 -31.24 -12.50
N THR A 328 -9.07 -31.55 -13.39
CA THR A 328 -9.63 -32.92 -13.48
C THR A 328 -8.56 -33.95 -13.79
N PRO A 329 -7.59 -33.71 -14.73
CA PRO A 329 -6.50 -34.68 -14.94
C PRO A 329 -5.64 -34.86 -13.68
N LYS A 330 -5.20 -33.78 -13.08
CA LYS A 330 -4.38 -33.80 -11.85
C LYS A 330 -5.08 -34.55 -10.72
N MET A 331 -6.38 -34.34 -10.57
CA MET A 331 -7.18 -35.04 -9.54
C MET A 331 -7.35 -36.54 -9.84
N GLY A 332 -7.55 -36.89 -11.11
CA GLY A 332 -7.59 -38.28 -11.54
C GLY A 332 -6.30 -39.05 -11.22
N PHE A 333 -5.15 -38.44 -11.54
CA PHE A 333 -3.86 -39.02 -11.17
C PHE A 333 -3.67 -39.11 -9.64
N ARG A 334 -4.11 -38.11 -8.89
CA ARG A 334 -4.03 -38.08 -7.42
C ARG A 334 -4.82 -39.23 -6.76
N ILE A 335 -5.93 -39.62 -7.32
CA ILE A 335 -6.71 -40.80 -6.82
C ILE A 335 -5.86 -42.06 -6.90
N GLY A 336 -5.17 -42.31 -8.03
CA GLY A 336 -4.24 -43.42 -8.19
C GLY A 336 -3.10 -43.37 -7.16
N GLN A 337 -2.51 -42.18 -6.97
CA GLN A 337 -1.47 -41.97 -5.95
C GLN A 337 -1.97 -42.24 -4.53
N CYS A 338 -3.19 -41.84 -4.18
CA CYS A 338 -3.79 -42.13 -2.88
C CYS A 338 -3.91 -43.64 -2.64
N HIS A 339 -4.46 -44.37 -3.60
CA HIS A 339 -4.59 -45.82 -3.50
C HIS A 339 -3.24 -46.54 -3.44
N TYR A 340 -2.24 -46.04 -4.18
CA TYR A 340 -0.87 -46.59 -4.13
C TYR A 340 -0.22 -46.36 -2.74
N LYS A 341 -0.37 -45.19 -2.17
CA LYS A 341 0.13 -44.86 -0.83
C LYS A 341 -0.58 -45.61 0.29
N ASP A 342 -1.88 -45.90 0.08
CA ASP A 342 -2.71 -46.72 0.98
C ASP A 342 -2.41 -48.25 0.82
N GLU A 343 -1.41 -48.63 0.02
CA GLU A 343 -1.08 -50.02 -0.30
C GLU A 343 -2.20 -50.78 -1.00
N SER A 344 -3.24 -50.11 -1.44
CA SER A 344 -4.37 -50.67 -2.19
C SER A 344 -4.02 -50.78 -3.68
N TYR A 345 -3.01 -51.59 -4.03
CA TYR A 345 -2.37 -51.63 -5.34
C TYR A 345 -3.32 -52.00 -6.49
N GLU A 346 -4.31 -52.87 -6.25
CA GLU A 346 -5.31 -53.20 -7.27
C GLU A 346 -6.18 -52.02 -7.65
N LYS A 347 -6.62 -51.24 -6.64
CA LYS A 347 -7.38 -50.00 -6.85
C LYS A 347 -6.50 -48.94 -7.51
N ALA A 348 -5.23 -48.82 -7.14
CA ALA A 348 -4.28 -47.92 -7.73
C ALA A 348 -4.10 -48.20 -9.23
N GLY A 349 -3.87 -49.46 -9.61
CA GLY A 349 -3.78 -49.90 -11.00
C GLY A 349 -5.02 -49.51 -11.81
N THR A 350 -6.21 -49.82 -11.26
CA THR A 350 -7.49 -49.48 -11.90
C THR A 350 -7.61 -47.94 -12.10
N ALA A 351 -7.29 -47.15 -11.08
CA ALA A 351 -7.40 -45.71 -11.14
C ALA A 351 -6.40 -45.09 -12.16
N PHE A 352 -5.17 -45.60 -12.23
CA PHE A 352 -4.21 -45.17 -13.24
C PHE A 352 -4.60 -45.59 -14.66
N ASP A 353 -5.15 -46.80 -14.84
CA ASP A 353 -5.68 -47.26 -16.13
C ASP A 353 -6.84 -46.38 -16.62
N GLU A 354 -7.74 -45.97 -15.71
CA GLU A 354 -8.83 -45.04 -16.01
C GLU A 354 -8.28 -43.64 -16.36
N PHE A 355 -7.27 -43.19 -15.62
CA PHE A 355 -6.62 -41.92 -15.88
C PHE A 355 -6.00 -41.89 -17.28
N VAL A 356 -5.17 -42.87 -17.64
CA VAL A 356 -4.52 -42.95 -18.97
C VAL A 356 -5.55 -43.04 -20.10
N LYS A 357 -6.64 -43.78 -19.91
CA LYS A 357 -7.73 -43.87 -20.92
C LYS A 357 -8.45 -42.51 -21.10
N ARG A 358 -8.64 -41.78 -20.02
CA ARG A 358 -9.40 -40.52 -20.04
C ARG A 358 -8.57 -39.33 -20.47
N PHE A 359 -7.27 -39.33 -20.16
CA PHE A 359 -6.33 -38.20 -20.39
C PHE A 359 -5.06 -38.71 -21.08
N PRO A 360 -5.14 -39.23 -22.33
CA PRO A 360 -3.99 -39.82 -23.00
C PRO A 360 -2.90 -38.82 -23.42
N GLU A 361 -3.25 -37.52 -23.49
CA GLU A 361 -2.35 -36.42 -23.93
C GLU A 361 -1.68 -35.69 -22.76
N GLU A 362 -1.95 -36.07 -21.52
CA GLU A 362 -1.36 -35.40 -20.36
C GLU A 362 0.07 -35.89 -20.13
N GLU A 363 0.98 -34.97 -19.79
CA GLU A 363 2.40 -35.28 -19.47
C GLU A 363 2.53 -36.33 -18.35
N LEU A 364 1.54 -36.42 -17.46
CA LEU A 364 1.49 -37.41 -16.36
C LEU A 364 1.20 -38.84 -16.85
N THR A 365 0.86 -39.04 -18.12
CA THR A 365 0.60 -40.36 -18.72
C THR A 365 1.86 -40.96 -19.35
N ALA A 366 2.91 -40.17 -19.54
CA ALA A 366 4.22 -40.61 -20.05
C ALA A 366 5.13 -41.11 -18.92
#